data_24e12cc69208650b5d1b88f3d15deb9c
#
_entry.id   24e12cc69208650b5d1b88f3d15deb9c
#
_cell.length_a   1.000
_cell.length_b   1.000
_cell.length_c   1.000
_cell.angle_alpha   90.00
_cell.angle_beta   90.00
_cell.angle_gamma   90.00
#
_symmetry.space_group_name_H-M   'P 1'
#
loop_
_entity.id
_entity.type
_entity.pdbx_description
1 polymer ?
#
loop_
_entity_poly.entity_id
_entity_poly.type
_entity_poly.pdbx_seq_one_letter_code
_entity_poly.pdbx_strand_id
1 'polypeptide(L)'
;MSTPSDQPVAPRPAPGRPKDLAKGAAILDAAQRMFLEHGFEGVSMDQIAALAGVSKLTVYSHFGDKDTLFAAAVEYYCEQQVPPSLFTPSPGTPLRPRLVGIARAVHALMTSPEALAGFRLVCRPARVDPRLARMFWDAGAGHLQAGFAALLARRTATGELDVADTGRAASQFFALLRGELHPRLMMGCGDMPGFDVDAHLEATVELFLRAYARRPGP
;
A
#
# COMPACT_ATOMS: atom_id res chain seq x y z
N MET A 1 -1.59 -55.02 37.79
CA MET A 1 -0.89 -53.74 37.59
C MET A 1 -0.78 -53.59 36.05
N SER A 2 -1.73 -52.83 35.49
CA SER A 2 -1.80 -52.59 34.06
C SER A 2 -1.23 -51.20 33.73
N THR A 3 -0.25 -51.18 32.85
CA THR A 3 0.40 -49.95 32.32
C THR A 3 -0.55 -49.21 31.35
N PRO A 4 -0.66 -47.87 31.43
CA PRO A 4 -1.44 -47.09 30.47
C PRO A 4 -0.70 -47.01 29.14
N SER A 5 -1.43 -47.29 28.06
CA SER A 5 -0.99 -47.13 26.66
C SER A 5 -0.80 -45.66 26.32
N ASP A 6 0.41 -45.30 25.97
CA ASP A 6 0.78 -44.01 25.38
C ASP A 6 0.28 -43.95 23.93
N GLN A 7 -0.78 -43.16 23.66
CA GLN A 7 -1.26 -42.89 22.32
C GLN A 7 -0.54 -41.65 21.77
N PRO A 8 0.04 -41.71 20.58
CA PRO A 8 0.68 -40.54 19.99
C PRO A 8 -0.36 -39.46 19.61
N VAL A 9 -0.17 -38.26 20.15
CA VAL A 9 -0.95 -37.08 19.81
C VAL A 9 -0.63 -36.68 18.36
N ALA A 10 -1.68 -36.64 17.53
CA ALA A 10 -1.57 -36.22 16.13
C ALA A 10 -1.04 -34.78 16.04
N PRO A 11 -0.10 -34.47 15.11
CA PRO A 11 0.45 -33.13 14.98
C PRO A 11 -0.62 -32.14 14.50
N ARG A 12 -0.67 -30.96 15.14
CA ARG A 12 -1.54 -29.86 14.73
C ARG A 12 -1.20 -29.42 13.30
N PRO A 13 -2.22 -29.15 12.44
CA PRO A 13 -1.96 -28.69 11.08
C PRO A 13 -1.22 -27.34 11.10
N ALA A 14 -0.14 -27.26 10.30
CA ALA A 14 0.66 -26.05 10.13
C ALA A 14 -0.17 -24.92 9.48
N PRO A 15 0.06 -23.64 9.84
CA PRO A 15 -0.66 -22.50 9.28
C PRO A 15 -0.31 -22.31 7.79
N GLY A 16 -1.35 -22.14 6.95
CA GLY A 16 -1.20 -21.59 5.60
C GLY A 16 -0.84 -22.58 4.50
N ARG A 17 -1.81 -23.42 4.10
CA ARG A 17 -1.67 -24.26 2.90
C ARG A 17 -1.57 -23.39 1.65
N PRO A 18 -0.65 -23.62 0.66
CA PRO A 18 -0.48 -22.80 -0.54
C PRO A 18 -1.77 -22.50 -1.34
N LYS A 19 -2.75 -23.42 -1.30
CA LYS A 19 -4.09 -23.24 -1.92
C LYS A 19 -4.94 -22.16 -1.25
N ASP A 20 -4.67 -21.83 0.01
CA ASP A 20 -5.42 -20.81 0.76
C ASP A 20 -4.93 -19.40 0.41
N LEU A 21 -3.62 -19.21 0.26
CA LEU A 21 -3.02 -17.96 -0.23
C LEU A 21 -3.48 -17.63 -1.65
N ALA A 22 -3.51 -18.61 -2.56
CA ALA A 22 -3.98 -18.40 -3.93
C ALA A 22 -5.46 -18.01 -4.00
N LYS A 23 -6.32 -18.55 -3.11
CA LYS A 23 -7.72 -18.15 -3.01
C LYS A 23 -7.83 -16.71 -2.46
N GLY A 24 -7.05 -16.38 -1.43
CA GLY A 24 -7.00 -15.02 -0.88
C GLY A 24 -6.66 -14.00 -1.97
N ALA A 25 -5.60 -14.24 -2.75
CA ALA A 25 -5.20 -13.37 -3.86
C ALA A 25 -6.31 -13.25 -4.92
N ALA A 26 -6.93 -14.36 -5.34
CA ALA A 26 -8.03 -14.33 -6.31
C ALA A 26 -9.25 -13.54 -5.82
N ILE A 27 -9.57 -13.60 -4.51
CA ILE A 27 -10.64 -12.81 -3.91
C ILE A 27 -10.27 -11.31 -3.93
N LEU A 28 -9.03 -10.95 -3.59
CA LEU A 28 -8.56 -9.56 -3.58
C LEU A 28 -8.57 -8.96 -4.99
N ASP A 29 -8.11 -9.69 -6.00
CA ASP A 29 -8.15 -9.28 -7.41
C ASP A 29 -9.59 -9.06 -7.89
N ALA A 30 -10.50 -9.98 -7.55
CA ALA A 30 -11.92 -9.86 -7.88
C ALA A 30 -12.55 -8.66 -7.17
N ALA A 31 -12.26 -8.46 -5.87
CA ALA A 31 -12.77 -7.36 -5.09
C ALA A 31 -12.31 -6.00 -5.64
N GLN A 32 -11.02 -5.85 -5.95
CA GLN A 32 -10.47 -4.64 -6.54
C GLN A 32 -11.21 -4.26 -7.84
N ARG A 33 -11.35 -5.19 -8.77
CA ARG A 33 -12.05 -4.96 -10.04
C ARG A 33 -13.50 -4.55 -9.82
N MET A 34 -14.22 -5.29 -8.97
CA MET A 34 -15.63 -5.01 -8.68
C MET A 34 -15.82 -3.64 -8.03
N PHE A 35 -15.00 -3.29 -7.03
CA PHE A 35 -15.09 -1.99 -6.35
C PHE A 35 -14.76 -0.83 -7.27
N LEU A 36 -13.78 -0.95 -8.16
CA LEU A 36 -13.46 0.09 -9.15
C LEU A 36 -14.57 0.29 -10.17
N GLU A 37 -15.22 -0.79 -10.62
CA GLU A 37 -16.24 -0.75 -11.67
C GLU A 37 -17.60 -0.32 -11.13
N HIS A 38 -18.03 -0.85 -9.98
CA HIS A 38 -19.39 -0.69 -9.47
C HIS A 38 -19.48 0.16 -8.19
N GLY A 39 -18.34 0.57 -7.62
CA GLY A 39 -18.28 1.27 -6.34
C GLY A 39 -18.50 0.36 -5.15
N PHE A 40 -18.22 0.88 -3.95
CA PHE A 40 -18.35 0.10 -2.72
C PHE A 40 -19.77 -0.39 -2.49
N GLU A 41 -20.78 0.49 -2.61
CA GLU A 41 -22.19 0.13 -2.34
C GLU A 41 -22.79 -0.80 -3.41
N GLY A 42 -22.33 -0.71 -4.66
CA GLY A 42 -22.83 -1.52 -5.78
C GLY A 42 -22.36 -2.98 -5.78
N VAL A 43 -21.53 -3.38 -4.82
CA VAL A 43 -20.89 -4.69 -4.77
C VAL A 43 -21.31 -5.48 -3.55
N SER A 44 -21.61 -6.78 -3.74
CA SER A 44 -21.85 -7.75 -2.67
C SER A 44 -20.74 -8.77 -2.55
N MET A 45 -20.58 -9.35 -1.36
CA MET A 45 -19.64 -10.45 -1.10
C MET A 45 -19.91 -11.67 -2.00
N ASP A 46 -21.18 -11.90 -2.37
CA ASP A 46 -21.59 -12.99 -3.24
C ASP A 46 -21.12 -12.82 -4.68
N GLN A 47 -21.20 -11.59 -5.21
CA GLN A 47 -20.69 -11.25 -6.53
C GLN A 47 -19.17 -11.40 -6.60
N ILE A 48 -18.45 -10.95 -5.55
CA ILE A 48 -17.00 -11.13 -5.44
C ILE A 48 -16.64 -12.63 -5.41
N ALA A 49 -17.36 -13.42 -4.61
CA ALA A 49 -17.15 -14.86 -4.54
C ALA A 49 -17.34 -15.55 -5.92
N ALA A 50 -18.39 -15.17 -6.64
CA ALA A 50 -18.65 -15.68 -7.99
C ALA A 50 -17.52 -15.31 -8.98
N LEU A 51 -17.06 -14.06 -8.97
CA LEU A 51 -15.98 -13.60 -9.84
C LEU A 51 -14.63 -14.26 -9.50
N ALA A 52 -14.35 -14.46 -8.20
CA ALA A 52 -13.13 -15.12 -7.73
C ALA A 52 -13.14 -16.65 -7.93
N GLY A 53 -14.28 -17.25 -8.34
CA GLY A 53 -14.41 -18.70 -8.49
C GLY A 53 -14.34 -19.48 -7.18
N VAL A 54 -14.77 -18.87 -6.07
CA VAL A 54 -14.78 -19.47 -4.73
C VAL A 54 -16.18 -19.48 -4.12
N SER A 55 -16.39 -20.27 -3.06
CA SER A 55 -17.65 -20.24 -2.33
C SER A 55 -17.79 -18.94 -1.50
N LYS A 56 -19.02 -18.50 -1.27
CA LYS A 56 -19.34 -17.39 -0.34
C LYS A 56 -18.70 -17.60 1.04
N LEU A 57 -18.78 -18.81 1.57
CA LEU A 57 -18.17 -19.17 2.85
C LEU A 57 -16.66 -18.96 2.85
N THR A 58 -16.00 -19.21 1.72
CA THR A 58 -14.55 -18.96 1.57
C THR A 58 -14.24 -17.47 1.70
N VAL A 59 -15.00 -16.58 1.06
CA VAL A 59 -14.79 -15.13 1.16
C VAL A 59 -14.99 -14.65 2.59
N TYR A 60 -16.07 -15.07 3.25
CA TYR A 60 -16.33 -14.71 4.64
C TYR A 60 -15.29 -15.29 5.62
N SER A 61 -14.78 -16.49 5.38
CA SER A 61 -13.74 -17.07 6.23
C SER A 61 -12.38 -16.36 6.11
N HIS A 62 -12.09 -15.74 4.96
CA HIS A 62 -10.85 -14.98 4.76
C HIS A 62 -10.94 -13.54 5.28
N PHE A 63 -12.06 -12.87 5.04
CA PHE A 63 -12.15 -11.41 5.21
C PHE A 63 -13.25 -10.97 6.19
N GLY A 64 -14.13 -11.85 6.61
CA GLY A 64 -15.20 -11.54 7.57
C GLY A 64 -16.32 -10.70 6.98
N ASP A 65 -16.06 -9.47 6.57
CA ASP A 65 -17.04 -8.55 6.02
C ASP A 65 -16.53 -7.74 4.81
N LYS A 66 -17.42 -6.94 4.22
CA LYS A 66 -17.13 -6.14 3.02
C LYS A 66 -16.15 -5.00 3.30
N ASP A 67 -16.20 -4.42 4.49
CA ASP A 67 -15.31 -3.33 4.90
C ASP A 67 -13.88 -3.83 5.00
N THR A 68 -13.68 -4.95 5.70
CA THR A 68 -12.38 -5.62 5.84
C THR A 68 -11.84 -6.05 4.48
N LEU A 69 -12.69 -6.62 3.61
CA LEU A 69 -12.29 -6.99 2.25
C LEU A 69 -11.89 -5.78 1.41
N PHE A 70 -12.62 -4.66 1.53
CA PHE A 70 -12.29 -3.43 0.81
C PHE A 70 -10.92 -2.88 1.24
N ALA A 71 -10.68 -2.77 2.55
CA ALA A 71 -9.39 -2.33 3.07
C ALA A 71 -8.25 -3.25 2.61
N ALA A 72 -8.44 -4.58 2.73
CA ALA A 72 -7.46 -5.55 2.27
C ALA A 72 -7.18 -5.48 0.76
N ALA A 73 -8.21 -5.21 -0.07
CA ALA A 73 -8.03 -5.07 -1.51
C ALA A 73 -7.24 -3.80 -1.87
N VAL A 74 -7.45 -2.68 -1.15
CA VAL A 74 -6.68 -1.44 -1.32
C VAL A 74 -5.22 -1.67 -0.91
N GLU A 75 -4.98 -2.26 0.26
CA GLU A 75 -3.64 -2.58 0.76
C GLU A 75 -2.90 -3.51 -0.21
N TYR A 76 -3.53 -4.59 -0.63
CA TYR A 76 -2.98 -5.54 -1.59
C TYR A 76 -2.57 -4.87 -2.90
N TYR A 77 -3.42 -3.99 -3.46
CA TYR A 77 -3.07 -3.24 -4.66
C TYR A 77 -1.84 -2.35 -4.44
N CYS A 78 -1.79 -1.62 -3.33
CA CYS A 78 -0.65 -0.78 -2.99
C CYS A 78 0.64 -1.60 -2.84
N GLU A 79 0.59 -2.77 -2.20
CA GLU A 79 1.75 -3.66 -2.01
C GLU A 79 2.24 -4.30 -3.32
N GLN A 80 1.34 -4.56 -4.28
CA GLN A 80 1.72 -5.01 -5.62
C GLN A 80 2.54 -3.95 -6.37
N GLN A 81 2.22 -2.67 -6.21
CA GLN A 81 2.89 -1.56 -6.89
C GLN A 81 4.12 -1.06 -6.10
N VAL A 82 4.03 -1.07 -4.78
CA VAL A 82 5.08 -0.61 -3.85
C VAL A 82 5.36 -1.72 -2.83
N PRO A 83 6.15 -2.74 -3.19
CA PRO A 83 6.40 -3.87 -2.30
C PRO A 83 6.97 -3.45 -0.94
N PRO A 84 6.51 -4.05 0.18
CA PRO A 84 7.02 -3.74 1.53
C PRO A 84 8.53 -3.89 1.68
N SER A 85 9.16 -4.70 0.83
CA SER A 85 10.62 -4.87 0.78
C SER A 85 11.38 -3.58 0.44
N LEU A 86 10.74 -2.61 -0.25
CA LEU A 86 11.32 -1.30 -0.50
C LEU A 86 11.54 -0.50 0.80
N PHE A 87 10.71 -0.72 1.80
CA PHE A 87 10.82 -0.07 3.12
C PHE A 87 11.66 -0.89 4.10
N THR A 88 12.02 -2.13 3.77
CA THR A 88 12.82 -2.98 4.66
C THR A 88 14.31 -2.74 4.39
N PRO A 89 15.13 -2.43 5.42
CA PRO A 89 16.55 -2.25 5.22
C PRO A 89 17.21 -3.53 4.70
N SER A 90 17.96 -3.41 3.62
CA SER A 90 18.90 -4.46 3.20
C SER A 90 20.31 -3.99 3.56
N PRO A 91 21.13 -4.83 4.17
CA PRO A 91 22.51 -4.48 4.47
C PRO A 91 23.25 -4.00 3.22
N GLY A 92 23.97 -2.90 3.33
CA GLY A 92 24.80 -2.38 2.25
C GLY A 92 24.07 -1.63 1.12
N THR A 93 22.74 -1.49 1.16
CA THR A 93 22.05 -0.68 0.15
C THR A 93 22.15 0.81 0.49
N PRO A 94 22.82 1.63 -0.34
CA PRO A 94 22.91 3.07 -0.11
C PRO A 94 21.51 3.72 -0.04
N LEU A 95 21.38 4.74 0.81
CA LEU A 95 20.08 5.40 1.05
C LEU A 95 19.51 6.07 -0.20
N ARG A 96 20.35 6.82 -0.94
CA ARG A 96 19.92 7.59 -2.13
C ARG A 96 19.25 6.71 -3.21
N PRO A 97 19.89 5.64 -3.72
CA PRO A 97 19.25 4.76 -4.72
C PRO A 97 17.95 4.14 -4.18
N ARG A 98 17.88 3.83 -2.91
CA ARG A 98 16.66 3.32 -2.28
C ARG A 98 15.54 4.36 -2.29
N LEU A 99 15.83 5.62 -1.93
CA LEU A 99 14.84 6.70 -1.97
C LEU A 99 14.33 6.94 -3.41
N VAL A 100 15.21 6.88 -4.41
CA VAL A 100 14.83 6.98 -5.82
C VAL A 100 13.92 5.82 -6.23
N GLY A 101 14.24 4.59 -5.83
CA GLY A 101 13.39 3.41 -6.08
C GLY A 101 12.00 3.55 -5.44
N ILE A 102 11.92 4.00 -4.19
CA ILE A 102 10.67 4.29 -3.50
C ILE A 102 9.90 5.41 -4.22
N ALA A 103 10.59 6.50 -4.58
CA ALA A 103 9.98 7.63 -5.28
C ALA A 103 9.33 7.20 -6.59
N ARG A 104 10.03 6.40 -7.41
CA ARG A 104 9.49 5.86 -8.66
C ARG A 104 8.28 4.97 -8.46
N ALA A 105 8.36 4.01 -7.52
CA ALA A 105 7.26 3.10 -7.25
C ALA A 105 6.01 3.84 -6.72
N VAL A 106 6.19 4.74 -5.76
CA VAL A 106 5.09 5.53 -5.19
C VAL A 106 4.49 6.49 -6.21
N HIS A 107 5.31 7.17 -7.01
CA HIS A 107 4.83 8.05 -8.07
C HIS A 107 4.04 7.27 -9.12
N ALA A 108 4.56 6.13 -9.59
CA ALA A 108 3.87 5.27 -10.55
C ALA A 108 2.51 4.80 -10.01
N LEU A 109 2.44 4.38 -8.73
CA LEU A 109 1.19 4.04 -8.08
C LEU A 109 0.23 5.24 -8.07
N MET A 110 0.66 6.41 -7.59
CA MET A 110 -0.20 7.60 -7.46
C MET A 110 -0.77 8.08 -8.80
N THR A 111 -0.05 7.86 -9.89
CA THR A 111 -0.45 8.29 -11.25
C THR A 111 -1.08 7.17 -12.08
N SER A 112 -1.21 5.95 -11.52
CA SER A 112 -1.86 4.84 -12.21
C SER A 112 -3.35 5.11 -12.43
N PRO A 113 -3.93 4.63 -13.55
CA PRO A 113 -5.35 4.78 -13.83
C PRO A 113 -6.24 4.23 -12.71
N GLU A 114 -5.86 3.09 -12.13
CA GLU A 114 -6.60 2.40 -11.08
C GLU A 114 -6.59 3.19 -9.75
N ALA A 115 -5.43 3.71 -9.34
CA ALA A 115 -5.33 4.53 -8.13
C ALA A 115 -6.11 5.84 -8.28
N LEU A 116 -6.02 6.50 -9.44
CA LEU A 116 -6.79 7.71 -9.76
C LEU A 116 -8.30 7.42 -9.77
N ALA A 117 -8.72 6.28 -10.35
CA ALA A 117 -10.12 5.87 -10.34
C ALA A 117 -10.63 5.58 -8.92
N GLY A 118 -9.86 4.84 -8.11
CA GLY A 118 -10.19 4.57 -6.72
C GLY A 118 -10.31 5.86 -5.89
N PHE A 119 -9.38 6.79 -6.04
CA PHE A 119 -9.44 8.08 -5.36
C PHE A 119 -10.68 8.90 -5.77
N ARG A 120 -10.97 8.98 -7.09
CA ARG A 120 -12.17 9.67 -7.60
C ARG A 120 -13.45 9.04 -7.09
N LEU A 121 -13.49 7.71 -6.95
CA LEU A 121 -14.63 6.99 -6.43
C LEU A 121 -14.95 7.41 -4.99
N VAL A 122 -13.93 7.48 -4.14
CA VAL A 122 -14.06 7.84 -2.72
C VAL A 122 -14.33 9.33 -2.53
N CYS A 123 -13.81 10.19 -3.42
CA CYS A 123 -13.96 11.66 -3.36
C CYS A 123 -15.17 12.21 -4.14
N ARG A 124 -16.12 11.37 -4.57
CA ARG A 124 -17.31 11.85 -5.30
C ARG A 124 -18.12 12.87 -4.49
N PRO A 125 -18.38 14.11 -5.04
CA PRO A 125 -18.95 15.21 -4.25
C PRO A 125 -20.36 14.95 -3.70
N ALA A 126 -21.15 14.09 -4.34
CA ALA A 126 -22.56 13.90 -4.01
C ALA A 126 -22.82 13.17 -2.68
N ARG A 127 -21.89 12.34 -2.22
CA ARG A 127 -21.94 11.61 -0.94
C ARG A 127 -20.55 11.09 -0.59
N VAL A 128 -19.71 11.94 -0.01
CA VAL A 128 -18.48 11.45 0.63
C VAL A 128 -18.90 10.69 1.89
N ASP A 129 -18.69 9.37 1.90
CA ASP A 129 -18.75 8.58 3.14
C ASP A 129 -17.41 8.73 3.88
N PRO A 130 -17.38 9.46 5.02
CA PRO A 130 -16.15 9.67 5.76
C PRO A 130 -15.52 8.38 6.28
N ARG A 131 -16.32 7.32 6.46
CA ARG A 131 -15.84 6.00 6.87
C ARG A 131 -15.08 5.34 5.73
N LEU A 132 -15.66 5.29 4.54
CA LEU A 132 -15.04 4.73 3.35
C LEU A 132 -13.76 5.49 2.97
N ALA A 133 -13.80 6.83 3.07
CA ALA A 133 -12.66 7.68 2.82
C ALA A 133 -11.49 7.38 3.78
N ARG A 134 -11.78 7.20 5.08
CA ARG A 134 -10.76 6.80 6.06
C ARG A 134 -10.19 5.41 5.77
N MET A 135 -11.05 4.43 5.51
CA MET A 135 -10.61 3.07 5.19
C MET A 135 -9.68 3.05 3.96
N PHE A 136 -10.06 3.78 2.91
CA PHE A 136 -9.24 3.90 1.71
C PHE A 136 -7.90 4.58 1.99
N TRP A 137 -7.92 5.67 2.79
CA TRP A 137 -6.70 6.38 3.18
C TRP A 137 -5.78 5.51 4.03
N ASP A 138 -6.32 4.88 5.07
CA ASP A 138 -5.54 4.11 6.04
C ASP A 138 -4.90 2.87 5.38
N ALA A 139 -5.66 2.15 4.55
CA ALA A 139 -5.17 0.99 3.83
C ALA A 139 -4.24 1.32 2.65
N GLY A 140 -4.36 2.51 2.07
CA GLY A 140 -3.56 2.98 0.93
C GLY A 140 -2.42 3.89 1.35
N ALA A 141 -2.61 5.20 1.17
CA ALA A 141 -1.56 6.20 1.39
C ALA A 141 -1.02 6.21 2.83
N GLY A 142 -1.89 6.01 3.82
CA GLY A 142 -1.51 5.94 5.24
C GLY A 142 -0.57 4.78 5.52
N HIS A 143 -0.90 3.58 4.99
CA HIS A 143 -0.07 2.39 5.11
C HIS A 143 1.33 2.60 4.51
N LEU A 144 1.42 3.12 3.28
CA LEU A 144 2.70 3.41 2.63
C LEU A 144 3.52 4.48 3.38
N GLN A 145 2.87 5.53 3.88
CA GLN A 145 3.53 6.56 4.68
C GLN A 145 4.08 6.00 5.99
N ALA A 146 3.34 5.12 6.66
CA ALA A 146 3.80 4.44 7.88
C ALA A 146 5.03 3.55 7.61
N GLY A 147 5.02 2.77 6.52
CA GLY A 147 6.16 1.97 6.08
C GLY A 147 7.41 2.81 5.81
N PHE A 148 7.24 3.93 5.11
CA PHE A 148 8.33 4.86 4.84
C PHE A 148 8.83 5.57 6.11
N ALA A 149 7.94 6.04 7.00
CA ALA A 149 8.32 6.61 8.29
C ALA A 149 9.14 5.64 9.15
N ALA A 150 8.78 4.36 9.13
CA ALA A 150 9.54 3.31 9.81
C ALA A 150 10.94 3.11 9.20
N LEU A 151 11.10 3.21 7.87
CA LEU A 151 12.42 3.23 7.22
C LEU A 151 13.24 4.45 7.68
N LEU A 152 12.65 5.65 7.68
CA LEU A 152 13.32 6.88 8.13
C LEU A 152 13.78 6.78 9.59
N ALA A 153 12.93 6.23 10.48
CA ALA A 153 13.27 6.02 11.89
C ALA A 153 14.51 5.11 12.03
N ARG A 154 14.57 4.01 11.27
CA ARG A 154 15.74 3.12 11.28
C ARG A 154 17.01 3.81 10.77
N ARG A 155 16.92 4.61 9.70
CA ARG A 155 18.07 5.35 9.15
C ARG A 155 18.53 6.50 10.06
N THR A 156 17.61 7.08 10.82
CA THR A 156 17.95 8.04 11.88
C THR A 156 18.66 7.36 13.05
N ALA A 157 18.17 6.19 13.47
CA ALA A 157 18.81 5.41 14.54
C ALA A 157 20.25 4.96 14.19
N THR A 158 20.53 4.68 12.90
CA THR A 158 21.90 4.36 12.42
C THR A 158 22.75 5.61 12.17
N GLY A 159 22.20 6.81 12.31
CA GLY A 159 22.94 8.07 12.13
C GLY A 159 23.15 8.49 10.67
N GLU A 160 22.48 7.86 9.70
CA GLU A 160 22.50 8.29 8.30
C GLU A 160 21.63 9.53 8.05
N LEU A 161 20.52 9.64 8.80
CA LEU A 161 19.61 10.77 8.76
C LEU A 161 19.51 11.44 10.11
N ASP A 162 19.02 12.69 10.10
CA ASP A 162 18.63 13.48 11.29
C ASP A 162 17.18 13.93 11.09
N VAL A 163 16.23 13.08 11.48
CA VAL A 163 14.79 13.29 11.30
C VAL A 163 14.10 13.25 12.65
N ALA A 164 13.72 14.42 13.15
CA ALA A 164 13.03 14.54 14.45
C ALA A 164 11.59 13.97 14.40
N ASP A 165 10.87 14.16 13.28
CA ASP A 165 9.48 13.69 13.09
C ASP A 165 9.40 12.92 11.76
N THR A 166 9.55 11.61 11.86
CA THR A 166 9.57 10.72 10.68
C THR A 166 8.22 10.60 9.98
N GLY A 167 7.11 10.75 10.71
CA GLY A 167 5.77 10.78 10.12
C GLY A 167 5.55 12.01 9.26
N ARG A 168 5.93 13.20 9.77
CA ARG A 168 5.88 14.44 9.01
C ARG A 168 6.80 14.40 7.79
N ALA A 169 8.03 13.93 7.96
CA ALA A 169 8.98 13.81 6.86
C ALA A 169 8.46 12.86 5.76
N ALA A 170 7.83 11.75 6.13
CA ALA A 170 7.21 10.83 5.18
C ALA A 170 6.04 11.51 4.42
N SER A 171 5.17 12.22 5.13
CA SER A 171 4.06 12.96 4.51
C SER A 171 4.56 14.02 3.54
N GLN A 172 5.60 14.80 3.91
CA GLN A 172 6.22 15.82 3.07
C GLN A 172 6.87 15.19 1.82
N PHE A 173 7.59 14.08 1.95
CA PHE A 173 8.18 13.37 0.82
C PHE A 173 7.12 12.94 -0.19
N PHE A 174 6.04 12.31 0.25
CA PHE A 174 4.95 11.88 -0.64
C PHE A 174 4.18 13.05 -1.25
N ALA A 175 4.07 14.17 -0.53
CA ALA A 175 3.48 15.40 -1.09
C ALA A 175 4.34 15.97 -2.23
N LEU A 176 5.66 15.98 -2.08
CA LEU A 176 6.59 16.42 -3.12
C LEU A 176 6.57 15.52 -4.35
N LEU A 177 6.48 14.19 -4.16
CA LEU A 177 6.39 13.24 -5.28
C LEU A 177 5.15 13.46 -6.16
N ARG A 178 4.04 13.93 -5.60
CA ARG A 178 2.83 14.24 -6.39
C ARG A 178 3.08 15.32 -7.43
N GLY A 179 3.87 16.34 -7.06
CA GLY A 179 4.13 17.49 -7.90
C GLY A 179 2.86 18.11 -8.46
N GLU A 180 2.96 18.70 -9.64
CA GLU A 180 1.82 19.27 -10.39
C GLU A 180 1.08 18.21 -11.22
N LEU A 181 1.76 17.14 -11.63
CA LEU A 181 1.18 16.13 -12.52
C LEU A 181 -0.03 15.42 -11.88
N HIS A 182 0.09 14.98 -10.64
CA HIS A 182 -0.98 14.23 -9.97
C HIS A 182 -2.30 15.01 -9.86
N PRO A 183 -2.34 16.28 -9.37
CA PRO A 183 -3.61 17.03 -9.33
C PRO A 183 -4.18 17.28 -10.73
N ARG A 184 -3.36 17.47 -11.77
CA ARG A 184 -3.83 17.59 -13.16
C ARG A 184 -4.52 16.31 -13.63
N LEU A 185 -3.91 15.15 -13.38
CA LEU A 185 -4.51 13.85 -13.70
C LEU A 185 -5.81 13.64 -12.92
N MET A 186 -5.87 14.04 -11.65
CA MET A 186 -7.08 13.96 -10.84
C MET A 186 -8.24 14.79 -11.40
N MET A 187 -7.95 15.99 -11.90
CA MET A 187 -8.92 16.89 -12.54
C MET A 187 -9.27 16.50 -13.98
N GLY A 188 -8.58 15.50 -14.55
CA GLY A 188 -8.78 15.10 -15.95
C GLY A 188 -8.14 16.07 -16.97
N CYS A 189 -7.18 16.89 -16.54
CA CYS A 189 -6.46 17.81 -17.45
C CYS A 189 -5.46 17.08 -18.37
N GLY A 190 -5.27 15.77 -18.20
CA GLY A 190 -4.32 14.99 -18.98
C GLY A 190 -2.87 15.21 -18.58
N ASP A 191 -1.97 14.76 -19.44
CA ASP A 191 -0.53 14.82 -19.23
C ASP A 191 0.02 16.25 -19.22
N MET A 192 1.25 16.39 -18.74
CA MET A 192 2.04 17.63 -18.81
C MET A 192 3.10 17.47 -19.90
N PRO A 193 2.89 18.03 -21.12
CA PRO A 193 3.89 17.97 -22.17
C PRO A 193 5.23 18.57 -21.69
N GLY A 194 6.32 17.83 -21.88
CA GLY A 194 7.65 18.26 -21.47
C GLY A 194 7.96 18.06 -19.97
N PHE A 195 7.05 17.48 -19.18
CA PHE A 195 7.35 17.14 -17.78
C PHE A 195 8.20 15.88 -17.73
N ASP A 196 9.45 16.05 -17.26
CA ASP A 196 10.38 14.94 -17.02
C ASP A 196 10.14 14.38 -15.61
N VAL A 197 9.47 13.24 -15.56
CA VAL A 197 9.15 12.53 -14.30
C VAL A 197 10.42 12.13 -13.56
N ASP A 198 11.41 11.58 -14.25
CA ASP A 198 12.66 11.12 -13.61
C ASP A 198 13.43 12.31 -13.02
N ALA A 199 13.55 13.41 -13.75
CA ALA A 199 14.18 14.61 -13.23
C ALA A 199 13.44 15.19 -12.00
N HIS A 200 12.10 15.17 -12.00
CA HIS A 200 11.29 15.59 -10.85
C HIS A 200 11.54 14.71 -9.63
N LEU A 201 11.56 13.40 -9.79
CA LEU A 201 11.77 12.45 -8.69
C LEU A 201 13.19 12.54 -8.11
N GLU A 202 14.20 12.64 -8.98
CA GLU A 202 15.60 12.84 -8.56
C GLU A 202 15.75 14.15 -7.78
N ALA A 203 15.17 15.27 -8.27
CA ALA A 203 15.20 16.55 -7.59
C ALA A 203 14.48 16.50 -6.21
N THR A 204 13.38 15.76 -6.13
CA THR A 204 12.65 15.54 -4.85
C THR A 204 13.52 14.78 -3.84
N VAL A 205 14.20 13.72 -4.28
CA VAL A 205 15.11 12.95 -3.42
C VAL A 205 16.29 13.82 -2.95
N GLU A 206 16.89 14.61 -3.84
CA GLU A 206 17.97 15.53 -3.49
C GLU A 206 17.53 16.59 -2.47
N LEU A 207 16.34 17.17 -2.65
CA LEU A 207 15.78 18.12 -1.70
C LEU A 207 15.58 17.46 -0.33
N PHE A 208 15.03 16.26 -0.30
CA PHE A 208 14.82 15.50 0.93
C PHE A 208 16.13 15.19 1.66
N LEU A 209 17.14 14.71 0.92
CA LEU A 209 18.45 14.41 1.49
C LEU A 209 19.15 15.67 2.02
N ARG A 210 19.06 16.81 1.31
CA ARG A 210 19.60 18.10 1.82
C ARG A 210 18.94 18.54 3.12
N ALA A 211 17.65 18.23 3.29
CA ALA A 211 16.91 18.59 4.51
C ALA A 211 17.26 17.67 5.68
N TYR A 212 17.48 16.39 5.44
CA TYR A 212 17.50 15.36 6.47
C TYR A 212 18.77 14.51 6.55
N ALA A 213 19.71 14.60 5.58
CA ALA A 213 20.99 13.92 5.73
C ALA A 213 21.77 14.51 6.91
N ARG A 214 22.36 13.64 7.71
CA ARG A 214 23.22 14.08 8.81
C ARG A 214 24.40 14.85 8.23
N ARG A 215 24.56 16.10 8.67
CA ARG A 215 25.73 16.91 8.31
C ARG A 215 26.94 16.35 9.06
N PRO A 216 28.11 16.20 8.39
CA PRO A 216 29.34 15.97 9.13
C PRO A 216 29.47 17.10 10.17
N GLY A 217 29.71 16.73 11.42
CA GLY A 217 30.00 17.74 12.44
C GLY A 217 31.24 18.57 12.03
N PRO A 218 31.34 19.79 12.55
CA PRO A 218 32.50 20.65 12.30
C PRO A 218 33.79 20.00 12.79
#